data_3685798acfd2ee0b18932f04ed1d9070
#
_entry.id   3685798acfd2ee0b18932f04ed1d9070
#
_cell.length_a   1.000
_cell.length_b   1.000
_cell.length_c   1.000
_cell.angle_alpha   90.00
_cell.angle_beta   90.00
_cell.angle_gamma   90.00
#
_symmetry.space_group_name_H-M   'P 1'
#
loop_
_entity.id
_entity.type
_entity.pdbx_description
1 polymer ?
#
loop_
_entity_poly.entity_id
_entity_poly.type
_entity_poly.pdbx_seq_one_letter_code
_entity_poly.pdbx_strand_id
1 'polypeptide(L)'
;MDPASTRPLAVVTGASNGIGYELAKQFAQNGFDLVVTATGPSINEAAQAFEALGAQVKTVQADLTTYDGVETLYNQVQATGRPVEAIALNAGVGVGGKFIETDLQEELNLINLNVVSTVHLAKRVVKDMVDRGTGKILFTSSIAALMPGPFEAVYAASKAFTHWFAEGLRNELKDTGVTVTSLMPGPTETNFFHRADMDDTRVGAAKKDDPAVVARQGFEALMQGKDSLVAGSLMTQIQGNVSKVLPDTVNAELHRQLTEPGSAS
;
A
#
# COMPACT_ATOMS: atom_id res chain seq x y z
N MET A 1 19.91 -7.39 12.53
CA MET A 1 18.82 -7.89 13.39
C MET A 1 19.29 -9.12 14.14
N ASP A 2 18.91 -9.26 15.38
CA ASP A 2 19.20 -10.44 16.18
C ASP A 2 18.28 -11.59 15.73
N PRO A 3 18.81 -12.72 15.24
CA PRO A 3 17.98 -13.87 14.85
C PRO A 3 17.29 -14.54 16.05
N ALA A 4 17.77 -14.30 17.29
CA ALA A 4 17.18 -14.82 18.51
C ALA A 4 16.07 -13.91 19.09
N SER A 5 15.74 -12.79 18.45
CA SER A 5 14.64 -11.93 18.90
C SER A 5 13.32 -12.71 18.93
N THR A 6 12.60 -12.61 20.03
CA THR A 6 11.27 -13.22 20.22
C THR A 6 10.12 -12.38 19.64
N ARG A 7 10.41 -11.14 19.20
CA ARG A 7 9.41 -10.28 18.57
C ARG A 7 9.07 -10.79 17.16
N PRO A 8 7.80 -10.78 16.72
CA PRO A 8 7.45 -11.16 15.36
C PRO A 8 8.08 -10.18 14.34
N LEU A 9 8.37 -10.67 13.13
CA LEU A 9 8.94 -9.88 12.05
C LEU A 9 7.85 -9.40 11.09
N ALA A 10 7.83 -8.09 10.82
CA ALA A 10 7.01 -7.53 9.75
C ALA A 10 7.86 -6.92 8.63
N VAL A 11 7.35 -6.98 7.40
CA VAL A 11 7.93 -6.33 6.22
C VAL A 11 7.00 -5.22 5.77
N VAL A 12 7.52 -3.99 5.52
CA VAL A 12 6.70 -2.88 5.02
C VAL A 12 7.39 -2.23 3.82
N THR A 13 6.70 -2.21 2.68
CA THR A 13 7.20 -1.54 1.47
C THR A 13 6.70 -0.10 1.39
N GLY A 14 7.56 0.81 0.88
CA GLY A 14 7.25 2.24 0.81
C GLY A 14 7.15 2.91 2.17
N ALA A 15 8.02 2.51 3.12
CA ALA A 15 7.92 2.89 4.54
C ALA A 15 8.63 4.22 4.89
N SER A 16 9.13 4.98 3.92
CA SER A 16 9.84 6.24 4.20
C SER A 16 8.93 7.42 4.51
N ASN A 17 7.67 7.37 4.09
CA ASN A 17 6.69 8.44 4.34
C ASN A 17 5.23 7.94 4.20
N GLY A 18 4.27 8.80 4.53
CA GLY A 18 2.84 8.57 4.33
C GLY A 18 2.31 7.33 5.04
N ILE A 19 1.39 6.62 4.38
CA ILE A 19 0.71 5.45 4.95
C ILE A 19 1.70 4.34 5.31
N GLY A 20 2.72 4.09 4.48
CA GLY A 20 3.73 3.05 4.74
C GLY A 20 4.58 3.34 5.98
N TYR A 21 4.96 4.61 6.19
CA TYR A 21 5.65 5.04 7.41
C TYR A 21 4.78 4.82 8.66
N GLU A 22 3.52 5.24 8.61
CA GLU A 22 2.61 5.07 9.74
C GLU A 22 2.24 3.60 9.99
N LEU A 23 2.14 2.75 8.93
CA LEU A 23 1.99 1.29 9.09
C LEU A 23 3.20 0.68 9.80
N ALA A 24 4.43 1.02 9.37
CA ALA A 24 5.65 0.55 10.02
C ALA A 24 5.70 0.98 11.50
N LYS A 25 5.28 2.20 11.81
CA LYS A 25 5.15 2.70 13.17
C LYS A 25 4.11 1.93 14.00
N GLN A 26 2.94 1.59 13.40
CA GLN A 26 1.95 0.71 14.05
C GLN A 26 2.55 -0.65 14.38
N PHE A 27 3.26 -1.29 13.44
CA PHE A 27 3.94 -2.56 13.70
C PHE A 27 4.95 -2.44 14.86
N ALA A 28 5.82 -1.41 14.85
CA ALA A 28 6.82 -1.18 15.91
C ALA A 28 6.17 -1.01 17.29
N GLN A 29 5.12 -0.18 17.39
CA GLN A 29 4.36 0.08 18.61
C GLN A 29 3.68 -1.17 19.17
N ASN A 30 3.31 -2.11 18.28
CA ASN A 30 2.66 -3.37 18.64
C ASN A 30 3.64 -4.54 18.75
N GLY A 31 4.92 -4.27 18.96
CA GLY A 31 5.89 -5.29 19.35
C GLY A 31 6.53 -6.06 18.20
N PHE A 32 6.45 -5.58 16.96
CA PHE A 32 7.14 -6.18 15.81
C PHE A 32 8.54 -5.59 15.63
N ASP A 33 9.46 -6.44 15.13
CA ASP A 33 10.67 -5.99 14.45
C ASP A 33 10.40 -5.82 12.97
N LEU A 34 11.19 -5.01 12.27
CA LEU A 34 10.85 -4.54 10.93
C LEU A 34 11.96 -4.76 9.91
N VAL A 35 11.57 -5.22 8.73
CA VAL A 35 12.32 -4.95 7.48
C VAL A 35 11.53 -3.92 6.69
N VAL A 36 12.14 -2.77 6.40
CA VAL A 36 11.48 -1.66 5.72
C VAL A 36 12.23 -1.27 4.45
N THR A 37 11.51 -0.92 3.38
CA THR A 37 12.13 -0.53 2.12
C THR A 37 11.56 0.75 1.54
N ALA A 38 12.42 1.51 0.88
CA ALA A 38 12.11 2.62 -0.01
C ALA A 38 13.24 2.80 -1.03
N THR A 39 13.01 3.61 -2.06
CA THR A 39 14.02 3.92 -3.08
C THR A 39 15.10 4.88 -2.59
N GLY A 40 14.75 5.81 -1.70
CA GLY A 40 15.64 6.88 -1.23
C GLY A 40 16.23 6.66 0.16
N PRO A 41 17.26 7.45 0.52
CA PRO A 41 17.94 7.36 1.81
C PRO A 41 17.08 7.77 3.02
N SER A 42 15.95 8.45 2.82
CA SER A 42 14.99 8.83 3.87
C SER A 42 14.44 7.64 4.67
N ILE A 43 14.58 6.42 4.14
CA ILE A 43 14.24 5.20 4.89
C ILE A 43 15.09 5.02 6.15
N ASN A 44 16.34 5.53 6.17
CA ASN A 44 17.22 5.44 7.33
C ASN A 44 16.78 6.40 8.44
N GLU A 45 16.26 7.58 8.09
CA GLU A 45 15.67 8.51 9.06
C GLU A 45 14.37 7.94 9.64
N ALA A 46 13.51 7.36 8.78
CA ALA A 46 12.29 6.69 9.21
C ALA A 46 12.59 5.53 10.19
N ALA A 47 13.65 4.75 9.93
CA ALA A 47 14.07 3.65 10.80
C ALA A 47 14.39 4.08 12.23
N GLN A 48 15.05 5.23 12.41
CA GLN A 48 15.34 5.77 13.73
C GLN A 48 14.08 6.00 14.57
N ALA A 49 12.99 6.46 13.92
CA ALA A 49 11.72 6.64 14.60
C ALA A 49 11.09 5.30 15.03
N PHE A 50 11.25 4.24 14.24
CA PHE A 50 10.77 2.91 14.59
C PHE A 50 11.62 2.24 15.67
N GLU A 51 12.94 2.46 15.64
CA GLU A 51 13.88 1.99 16.67
C GLU A 51 13.61 2.66 18.03
N ALA A 52 13.25 3.96 18.04
CA ALA A 52 12.84 4.67 19.24
C ALA A 52 11.58 4.07 19.89
N LEU A 53 10.78 3.30 19.14
CA LEU A 53 9.62 2.54 19.65
C LEU A 53 10.01 1.12 20.12
N GLY A 54 11.31 0.80 20.12
CA GLY A 54 11.86 -0.46 20.62
C GLY A 54 11.90 -1.59 19.57
N ALA A 55 11.66 -1.33 18.29
CA ALA A 55 11.81 -2.29 17.21
C ALA A 55 13.27 -2.44 16.79
N GLN A 56 13.70 -3.66 16.46
CA GLN A 56 14.90 -3.82 15.65
C GLN A 56 14.51 -3.59 14.18
N VAL A 57 15.21 -2.69 13.51
CA VAL A 57 14.88 -2.29 12.13
C VAL A 57 16.02 -2.64 11.19
N LYS A 58 15.67 -3.27 10.06
CA LYS A 58 16.57 -3.45 8.91
C LYS A 58 16.04 -2.62 7.75
N THR A 59 16.81 -1.63 7.34
CA THR A 59 16.50 -0.84 6.14
C THR A 59 17.04 -1.53 4.89
N VAL A 60 16.24 -1.50 3.81
CA VAL A 60 16.64 -1.97 2.49
C VAL A 60 16.33 -0.86 1.49
N GLN A 61 17.35 -0.20 0.98
CA GLN A 61 17.19 0.74 -0.12
C GLN A 61 17.12 -0.04 -1.42
N ALA A 62 15.94 -0.11 -2.06
CA ALA A 62 15.72 -0.85 -3.29
C ALA A 62 14.62 -0.20 -4.15
N ASP A 63 14.82 -0.23 -5.45
CA ASP A 63 13.82 0.18 -6.43
C ASP A 63 12.96 -1.02 -6.83
N LEU A 64 11.75 -1.07 -6.28
CA LEU A 64 10.81 -2.16 -6.52
C LEU A 64 10.15 -2.11 -7.91
N THR A 65 10.42 -1.10 -8.74
CA THR A 65 9.98 -1.11 -10.16
C THR A 65 10.75 -2.14 -10.98
N THR A 66 11.89 -2.65 -10.44
CA THR A 66 12.75 -3.61 -11.09
C THR A 66 12.65 -5.01 -10.47
N TYR A 67 12.86 -6.05 -11.27
CA TYR A 67 12.96 -7.42 -10.78
C TYR A 67 14.03 -7.56 -9.69
N ASP A 68 15.24 -7.03 -9.96
CA ASP A 68 16.38 -7.13 -9.06
C ASP A 68 16.16 -6.39 -7.74
N GLY A 69 15.43 -5.27 -7.76
CA GLY A 69 15.06 -4.54 -6.54
C GLY A 69 14.14 -5.36 -5.63
N VAL A 70 13.17 -6.07 -6.19
CA VAL A 70 12.29 -6.96 -5.43
C VAL A 70 13.07 -8.15 -4.87
N GLU A 71 13.93 -8.79 -5.68
CA GLU A 71 14.79 -9.88 -5.21
C GLU A 71 15.79 -9.41 -4.15
N THR A 72 16.32 -8.19 -4.28
CA THR A 72 17.20 -7.59 -3.25
C THR A 72 16.46 -7.50 -1.93
N LEU A 73 15.24 -6.96 -1.91
CA LEU A 73 14.44 -6.91 -0.69
C LEU A 73 14.17 -8.30 -0.13
N TYR A 74 13.70 -9.23 -0.96
CA TYR A 74 13.40 -10.61 -0.52
C TYR A 74 14.64 -11.30 0.06
N ASN A 75 15.80 -11.21 -0.59
CA ASN A 75 17.04 -11.79 -0.10
C ASN A 75 17.48 -11.18 1.24
N GLN A 76 17.26 -9.87 1.45
CA GLN A 76 17.54 -9.21 2.72
C GLN A 76 16.56 -9.65 3.83
N VAL A 77 15.32 -9.96 3.49
CA VAL A 77 14.34 -10.56 4.41
C VAL A 77 14.80 -11.98 4.80
N GLN A 78 15.14 -12.81 3.83
CA GLN A 78 15.63 -14.18 4.07
C GLN A 78 16.92 -14.20 4.91
N ALA A 79 17.83 -13.25 4.66
CA ALA A 79 19.08 -13.11 5.42
C ALA A 79 18.87 -12.76 6.92
N THR A 80 17.64 -12.40 7.35
CA THR A 80 17.33 -12.27 8.77
C THR A 80 17.28 -13.61 9.51
N GLY A 81 17.10 -14.72 8.78
CA GLY A 81 16.87 -16.05 9.34
C GLY A 81 15.55 -16.19 10.09
N ARG A 82 14.64 -15.20 9.98
CA ARG A 82 13.39 -15.12 10.77
C ARG A 82 12.16 -15.27 9.88
N PRO A 83 11.13 -15.96 10.34
CA PRO A 83 9.87 -16.04 9.61
C PRO A 83 9.19 -14.67 9.55
N VAL A 84 8.65 -14.31 8.39
CA VAL A 84 7.82 -13.11 8.21
C VAL A 84 6.42 -13.40 8.75
N GLU A 85 6.04 -12.77 9.86
CA GLU A 85 4.70 -12.92 10.45
C GLU A 85 3.67 -12.04 9.75
N ALA A 86 4.08 -10.84 9.33
CA ALA A 86 3.20 -9.93 8.61
C ALA A 86 3.95 -9.20 7.48
N ILE A 87 3.24 -8.90 6.39
CA ILE A 87 3.77 -8.06 5.32
C ILE A 87 2.73 -7.02 4.89
N ALA A 88 3.15 -5.76 4.76
CA ALA A 88 2.38 -4.69 4.15
C ALA A 88 2.97 -4.33 2.78
N LEU A 89 2.32 -4.78 1.72
CA LEU A 89 2.60 -4.45 0.33
C LEU A 89 1.95 -3.09 0.03
N ASN A 90 2.67 -2.02 0.43
CA ASN A 90 2.14 -0.67 0.44
C ASN A 90 2.78 0.25 -0.62
N ALA A 91 3.99 -0.02 -1.08
CA ALA A 91 4.66 0.81 -2.09
C ALA A 91 3.77 1.04 -3.31
N GLY A 92 3.66 2.30 -3.73
CA GLY A 92 2.86 2.67 -4.87
C GLY A 92 2.98 4.15 -5.20
N VAL A 93 2.70 4.48 -6.45
CA VAL A 93 2.69 5.83 -7.00
C VAL A 93 1.42 6.06 -7.83
N GLY A 94 1.11 7.32 -8.10
CA GLY A 94 0.08 7.75 -9.02
C GLY A 94 0.70 8.54 -10.18
N VAL A 95 -0.05 8.65 -11.27
CA VAL A 95 0.19 9.57 -12.39
C VAL A 95 -1.16 10.20 -12.69
N GLY A 96 -1.24 11.52 -12.56
CA GLY A 96 -2.44 12.31 -12.87
C GLY A 96 -2.30 13.00 -14.22
N GLY A 97 -3.45 13.32 -14.84
CA GLY A 97 -3.49 14.03 -16.11
C GLY A 97 -4.28 13.29 -17.19
N LYS A 98 -4.47 13.96 -18.34
CA LYS A 98 -5.11 13.30 -19.48
C LYS A 98 -4.20 12.21 -20.03
N PHE A 99 -4.70 10.99 -20.19
CA PHE A 99 -3.91 9.85 -20.66
C PHE A 99 -3.12 10.11 -21.96
N ILE A 100 -3.65 10.95 -22.85
CA ILE A 100 -2.95 11.32 -24.09
C ILE A 100 -1.81 12.32 -23.89
N GLU A 101 -1.68 12.91 -22.68
CA GLU A 101 -0.71 13.95 -22.33
C GLU A 101 0.32 13.44 -21.30
N THR A 102 0.01 12.36 -20.55
CA THR A 102 0.94 11.77 -19.57
C THR A 102 2.11 11.04 -20.25
N ASP A 103 3.24 10.95 -19.58
CA ASP A 103 4.42 10.24 -20.07
C ASP A 103 4.26 8.72 -19.98
N LEU A 104 4.47 8.01 -21.09
CA LEU A 104 4.35 6.55 -21.15
C LEU A 104 5.29 5.85 -20.16
N GLN A 105 6.51 6.37 -19.95
CA GLN A 105 7.48 5.72 -19.05
C GLN A 105 7.02 5.85 -17.59
N GLU A 106 6.40 6.95 -17.21
CA GLU A 106 5.82 7.13 -15.87
C GLU A 106 4.66 6.15 -15.64
N GLU A 107 3.77 5.98 -16.63
CA GLU A 107 2.68 4.99 -16.57
C GLU A 107 3.20 3.54 -16.47
N LEU A 108 4.25 3.21 -17.24
CA LEU A 108 4.88 1.88 -17.14
C LEU A 108 5.58 1.67 -15.79
N ASN A 109 6.26 2.69 -15.24
CA ASN A 109 6.85 2.65 -13.91
C ASN A 109 5.79 2.46 -12.82
N LEU A 110 4.63 3.13 -12.96
CA LEU A 110 3.48 2.93 -12.08
C LEU A 110 3.01 1.46 -12.11
N ILE A 111 2.83 0.89 -13.29
CA ILE A 111 2.43 -0.53 -13.44
C ILE A 111 3.48 -1.44 -12.80
N ASN A 112 4.76 -1.21 -13.06
CA ASN A 112 5.83 -1.99 -12.49
C ASN A 112 5.83 -1.94 -10.96
N LEU A 113 5.64 -0.75 -10.37
CA LEU A 113 5.62 -0.63 -8.92
C LEU A 113 4.32 -1.16 -8.32
N ASN A 114 3.14 -0.71 -8.80
CA ASN A 114 1.88 -1.00 -8.14
C ASN A 114 1.41 -2.44 -8.39
N VAL A 115 1.73 -3.03 -9.54
CA VAL A 115 1.24 -4.33 -9.98
C VAL A 115 2.33 -5.39 -9.97
N VAL A 116 3.38 -5.21 -10.78
CA VAL A 116 4.41 -6.26 -10.98
C VAL A 116 5.15 -6.54 -9.69
N SER A 117 5.63 -5.50 -8.97
CA SER A 117 6.33 -5.68 -7.71
C SER A 117 5.46 -6.32 -6.64
N THR A 118 4.18 -5.95 -6.58
CA THR A 118 3.20 -6.48 -5.63
C THR A 118 3.00 -7.99 -5.83
N VAL A 119 2.77 -8.42 -7.07
CA VAL A 119 2.63 -9.84 -7.42
C VAL A 119 3.92 -10.60 -7.13
N HIS A 120 5.07 -10.04 -7.55
CA HIS A 120 6.38 -10.67 -7.39
C HIS A 120 6.70 -10.91 -5.91
N LEU A 121 6.63 -9.87 -5.08
CA LEU A 121 6.95 -10.01 -3.65
C LEU A 121 5.93 -10.89 -2.91
N ALA A 122 4.63 -10.75 -3.22
CA ALA A 122 3.60 -11.63 -2.68
C ALA A 122 3.90 -13.10 -2.99
N LYS A 123 4.27 -13.43 -4.25
CA LYS A 123 4.60 -14.80 -4.68
C LYS A 123 5.77 -15.39 -3.89
N ARG A 124 6.78 -14.56 -3.54
CA ARG A 124 7.92 -14.98 -2.74
C ARG A 124 7.52 -15.28 -1.29
N VAL A 125 6.74 -14.40 -0.65
CA VAL A 125 6.46 -14.47 0.79
C VAL A 125 5.31 -15.42 1.12
N VAL A 126 4.27 -15.48 0.29
CA VAL A 126 3.08 -16.30 0.54
C VAL A 126 3.42 -17.78 0.69
N LYS A 127 4.33 -18.30 -0.15
CA LYS A 127 4.73 -19.71 -0.08
C LYS A 127 5.27 -20.07 1.30
N ASP A 128 6.18 -19.25 1.84
CA ASP A 128 6.78 -19.48 3.15
C ASP A 128 5.76 -19.40 4.29
N MET A 129 4.76 -18.51 4.16
CA MET A 129 3.66 -18.39 5.13
C MET A 129 2.75 -19.62 5.10
N VAL A 130 2.38 -20.11 3.92
CA VAL A 130 1.54 -21.31 3.75
C VAL A 130 2.25 -22.56 4.28
N ASP A 131 3.54 -22.72 3.97
CA ASP A 131 4.33 -23.85 4.44
C ASP A 131 4.42 -23.89 6.00
N ARG A 132 4.32 -22.72 6.67
CA ARG A 132 4.26 -22.61 8.13
C ARG A 132 2.85 -22.70 8.72
N GLY A 133 1.81 -22.52 7.89
CA GLY A 133 0.42 -22.46 8.33
C GLY A 133 0.03 -21.16 9.07
N THR A 134 0.80 -20.08 8.92
CA THR A 134 0.52 -18.77 9.55
C THR A 134 1.13 -17.61 8.75
N GLY A 135 0.44 -16.48 8.73
CA GLY A 135 0.92 -15.24 8.12
C GLY A 135 -0.21 -14.23 7.90
N LYS A 136 0.16 -12.97 7.81
CA LYS A 136 -0.78 -11.86 7.60
C LYS A 136 -0.28 -10.96 6.46
N ILE A 137 -1.14 -10.73 5.48
CA ILE A 137 -0.78 -9.97 4.28
C ILE A 137 -1.73 -8.79 4.13
N LEU A 138 -1.20 -7.58 4.06
CA LEU A 138 -1.94 -6.37 3.75
C LEU A 138 -1.52 -5.85 2.38
N PHE A 139 -2.50 -5.65 1.52
CA PHE A 139 -2.35 -4.96 0.24
C PHE A 139 -2.93 -3.55 0.34
N THR A 140 -2.13 -2.53 0.08
CA THR A 140 -2.61 -1.15 0.01
C THR A 140 -3.15 -0.85 -1.39
N SER A 141 -4.47 -0.99 -1.53
CA SER A 141 -5.24 -0.56 -2.69
C SER A 141 -5.64 0.92 -2.57
N SER A 142 -6.85 1.30 -2.93
CA SER A 142 -7.43 2.65 -2.83
C SER A 142 -8.94 2.56 -3.00
N ILE A 143 -9.71 3.57 -2.57
CA ILE A 143 -11.11 3.73 -3.00
C ILE A 143 -11.23 3.91 -4.51
N ALA A 144 -10.19 4.40 -5.21
CA ALA A 144 -10.12 4.47 -6.67
C ALA A 144 -10.24 3.09 -7.35
N ALA A 145 -10.00 2.00 -6.62
CA ALA A 145 -10.22 0.63 -7.10
C ALA A 145 -11.70 0.27 -7.32
N LEU A 146 -12.61 1.06 -6.75
CA LEU A 146 -14.05 0.78 -6.71
C LEU A 146 -14.83 1.50 -7.83
N MET A 147 -14.13 2.27 -8.68
CA MET A 147 -14.75 3.08 -9.72
C MET A 147 -13.77 3.36 -10.89
N PRO A 148 -14.27 3.69 -12.09
CA PRO A 148 -13.41 4.20 -13.16
C PRO A 148 -12.74 5.51 -12.75
N GLY A 149 -11.45 5.68 -13.07
CA GLY A 149 -10.63 6.84 -12.69
C GLY A 149 -10.22 7.72 -13.87
N PRO A 150 -11.10 8.58 -14.44
CA PRO A 150 -10.67 9.61 -15.39
C PRO A 150 -9.53 10.45 -14.81
N PHE A 151 -8.56 10.84 -15.66
CA PHE A 151 -7.34 11.59 -15.34
C PHE A 151 -6.35 10.88 -14.40
N GLU A 152 -6.64 9.64 -13.98
CA GLU A 152 -5.72 8.71 -13.32
C GLU A 152 -6.03 7.27 -13.71
N ALA A 153 -6.31 7.03 -15.00
CA ALA A 153 -6.87 5.78 -15.50
C ALA A 153 -5.99 4.56 -15.19
N VAL A 154 -4.67 4.67 -15.39
CA VAL A 154 -3.72 3.58 -15.11
C VAL A 154 -3.60 3.36 -13.59
N TYR A 155 -3.58 4.42 -12.80
CA TYR A 155 -3.55 4.31 -11.34
C TYR A 155 -4.79 3.58 -10.81
N ALA A 156 -6.00 4.03 -11.16
CA ALA A 156 -7.24 3.40 -10.72
C ALA A 156 -7.30 1.92 -11.14
N ALA A 157 -6.92 1.61 -12.38
CA ALA A 157 -6.83 0.24 -12.86
C ALA A 157 -5.80 -0.59 -12.06
N SER A 158 -4.64 -0.02 -11.71
CA SER A 158 -3.61 -0.70 -10.90
C SER A 158 -4.11 -1.01 -9.48
N LYS A 159 -4.91 -0.11 -8.90
CA LYS A 159 -5.50 -0.29 -7.58
C LYS A 159 -6.68 -1.27 -7.59
N ALA A 160 -7.46 -1.29 -8.68
CA ALA A 160 -8.47 -2.33 -8.93
C ALA A 160 -7.81 -3.71 -9.04
N PHE A 161 -6.71 -3.83 -9.81
CA PHE A 161 -5.92 -5.06 -9.87
C PHE A 161 -5.48 -5.50 -8.46
N THR A 162 -4.90 -4.62 -7.68
CA THR A 162 -4.40 -4.94 -6.33
C THR A 162 -5.53 -5.42 -5.41
N HIS A 163 -6.70 -4.77 -5.46
CA HIS A 163 -7.87 -5.17 -4.68
C HIS A 163 -8.36 -6.58 -5.07
N TRP A 164 -8.60 -6.82 -6.35
CA TRP A 164 -9.11 -8.10 -6.83
C TRP A 164 -8.09 -9.24 -6.71
N PHE A 165 -6.79 -8.92 -6.84
CA PHE A 165 -5.72 -9.87 -6.55
C PHE A 165 -5.74 -10.30 -5.06
N ALA A 166 -5.88 -9.35 -4.14
CA ALA A 166 -6.00 -9.64 -2.72
C ALA A 166 -7.22 -10.51 -2.40
N GLU A 167 -8.39 -10.20 -2.98
CA GLU A 167 -9.64 -10.96 -2.79
C GLU A 167 -9.53 -12.39 -3.34
N GLY A 168 -8.95 -12.56 -4.54
CA GLY A 168 -8.70 -13.88 -5.12
C GLY A 168 -7.76 -14.71 -4.26
N LEU A 169 -6.62 -14.12 -3.89
CA LEU A 169 -5.60 -14.78 -3.07
C LEU A 169 -6.16 -15.16 -1.67
N ARG A 170 -6.96 -14.31 -1.06
CA ARG A 170 -7.66 -14.60 0.21
C ARG A 170 -8.51 -15.86 0.11
N ASN A 171 -9.28 -16.01 -0.96
CA ASN A 171 -10.12 -17.19 -1.15
C ASN A 171 -9.29 -18.46 -1.36
N GLU A 172 -8.19 -18.38 -2.12
CA GLU A 172 -7.26 -19.51 -2.32
C GLU A 172 -6.60 -19.95 -1.01
N LEU A 173 -6.32 -19.00 -0.10
CA LEU A 173 -5.60 -19.25 1.16
C LEU A 173 -6.49 -19.54 2.37
N LYS A 174 -7.82 -19.56 2.23
CA LYS A 174 -8.79 -19.64 3.35
C LYS A 174 -8.55 -20.81 4.33
N ASP A 175 -7.98 -21.91 3.85
CA ASP A 175 -7.76 -23.12 4.65
C ASP A 175 -6.27 -23.30 5.08
N THR A 176 -5.44 -22.25 4.91
CA THR A 176 -3.98 -22.35 5.14
C THR A 176 -3.51 -21.69 6.45
N GLY A 177 -4.38 -21.01 7.17
CA GLY A 177 -4.00 -20.19 8.33
C GLY A 177 -3.38 -18.83 7.96
N VAL A 178 -3.23 -18.50 6.66
CA VAL A 178 -2.76 -17.20 6.18
C VAL A 178 -3.96 -16.29 5.91
N THR A 179 -3.91 -15.05 6.43
CA THR A 179 -4.97 -14.05 6.20
C THR A 179 -4.51 -12.97 5.23
N VAL A 180 -5.43 -12.49 4.40
CA VAL A 180 -5.19 -11.43 3.42
C VAL A 180 -6.19 -10.30 3.65
N THR A 181 -5.69 -9.08 3.73
CA THR A 181 -6.49 -7.86 3.95
C THR A 181 -6.23 -6.86 2.82
N SER A 182 -7.29 -6.39 2.17
CA SER A 182 -7.23 -5.28 1.21
C SER A 182 -7.56 -3.97 1.90
N LEU A 183 -6.57 -3.09 2.06
CA LEU A 183 -6.75 -1.75 2.59
C LEU A 183 -7.06 -0.77 1.45
N MET A 184 -8.18 -0.08 1.53
CA MET A 184 -8.61 0.92 0.54
C MET A 184 -8.68 2.31 1.18
N PRO A 185 -7.56 3.04 1.23
CA PRO A 185 -7.55 4.42 1.67
C PRO A 185 -8.35 5.33 0.75
N GLY A 186 -8.96 6.38 1.32
CA GLY A 186 -9.36 7.57 0.59
C GLY A 186 -8.19 8.53 0.36
N PRO A 187 -8.47 9.76 -0.13
CA PRO A 187 -7.46 10.80 -0.22
C PRO A 187 -6.80 11.03 1.14
N THR A 188 -5.50 10.78 1.22
CA THR A 188 -4.72 10.80 2.47
C THR A 188 -3.63 11.87 2.38
N GLU A 189 -3.41 12.61 3.46
CA GLU A 189 -2.42 13.70 3.52
C GLU A 189 -1.00 13.14 3.49
N THR A 190 -0.45 13.06 2.29
CA THR A 190 0.88 12.53 1.99
C THR A 190 1.44 13.26 0.78
N ASN A 191 2.70 13.02 0.42
CA ASN A 191 3.30 13.55 -0.81
C ASN A 191 2.76 12.87 -2.09
N PHE A 192 1.70 12.06 -2.01
CA PHE A 192 1.17 11.30 -3.15
C PHE A 192 0.66 12.22 -4.26
N PHE A 193 -0.23 13.17 -3.93
CA PHE A 193 -0.85 14.08 -4.91
C PHE A 193 0.18 14.99 -5.58
N HIS A 194 1.14 15.49 -4.81
CA HIS A 194 2.25 16.29 -5.35
C HIS A 194 3.09 15.50 -6.35
N ARG A 195 3.45 14.24 -6.02
CA ARG A 195 4.22 13.36 -6.92
C ARG A 195 3.43 12.87 -8.12
N ALA A 196 2.10 12.85 -8.03
CA ALA A 196 1.20 12.47 -9.11
C ALA A 196 0.81 13.65 -10.03
N ASP A 197 1.36 14.84 -9.78
CA ASP A 197 1.01 16.09 -10.49
C ASP A 197 -0.49 16.43 -10.43
N MET A 198 -1.07 16.28 -9.21
CA MET A 198 -2.50 16.47 -8.97
C MET A 198 -2.81 17.61 -7.98
N ASP A 199 -1.84 18.48 -7.67
CA ASP A 199 -2.02 19.58 -6.70
C ASP A 199 -3.08 20.59 -7.13
N ASP A 200 -3.28 20.77 -8.44
CA ASP A 200 -4.25 21.68 -9.06
C ASP A 200 -5.66 21.07 -9.23
N THR A 201 -5.86 19.85 -8.77
CA THR A 201 -7.16 19.17 -8.81
C THR A 201 -7.95 19.40 -7.51
N ARG A 202 -9.29 19.26 -7.57
CA ARG A 202 -10.13 19.37 -6.36
C ARG A 202 -9.70 18.40 -5.27
N VAL A 203 -9.40 17.14 -5.62
CA VAL A 203 -8.94 16.14 -4.63
C VAL A 203 -7.55 16.50 -4.11
N GLY A 204 -6.66 17.02 -4.94
CA GLY A 204 -5.33 17.47 -4.55
C GLY A 204 -5.34 18.65 -3.58
N ALA A 205 -6.24 19.63 -3.79
CA ALA A 205 -6.39 20.80 -2.93
C ALA A 205 -7.27 20.56 -1.69
N ALA A 206 -8.13 19.53 -1.69
CA ALA A 206 -9.06 19.28 -0.60
C ALA A 206 -8.35 18.82 0.67
N LYS A 207 -9.03 18.97 1.82
CA LYS A 207 -8.61 18.36 3.08
C LYS A 207 -8.66 16.83 2.95
N LYS A 208 -7.59 16.18 3.33
CA LYS A 208 -7.39 14.74 3.22
C LYS A 208 -7.42 14.06 4.59
N ASP A 209 -7.54 12.75 4.59
CA ASP A 209 -7.49 11.95 5.80
C ASP A 209 -6.04 11.87 6.36
N ASP A 210 -5.93 11.78 7.68
CA ASP A 210 -4.64 11.64 8.37
C ASP A 210 -4.05 10.23 8.11
N PRO A 211 -2.81 10.11 7.58
CA PRO A 211 -2.17 8.84 7.33
C PRO A 211 -2.02 7.97 8.59
N ALA A 212 -1.87 8.57 9.77
CA ALA A 212 -1.81 7.81 11.02
C ALA A 212 -3.14 7.13 11.35
N VAL A 213 -4.28 7.78 11.08
CA VAL A 213 -5.62 7.19 11.24
C VAL A 213 -5.82 6.04 10.26
N VAL A 214 -5.48 6.26 8.99
CA VAL A 214 -5.58 5.24 7.93
C VAL A 214 -4.73 4.01 8.26
N ALA A 215 -3.47 4.23 8.65
CA ALA A 215 -2.54 3.15 9.00
C ALA A 215 -3.00 2.36 10.23
N ARG A 216 -3.48 3.03 11.27
CA ARG A 216 -4.02 2.38 12.47
C ARG A 216 -5.22 1.50 12.12
N GLN A 217 -6.18 2.01 11.33
CA GLN A 217 -7.33 1.24 10.88
C GLN A 217 -6.92 0.03 10.03
N GLY A 218 -5.93 0.20 9.13
CA GLY A 218 -5.35 -0.86 8.31
C GLY A 218 -4.66 -1.93 9.14
N PHE A 219 -3.84 -1.53 10.12
CA PHE A 219 -3.18 -2.43 11.04
C PHE A 219 -4.18 -3.25 11.87
N GLU A 220 -5.18 -2.60 12.47
CA GLU A 220 -6.23 -3.25 13.23
C GLU A 220 -7.01 -4.28 12.37
N ALA A 221 -7.35 -3.92 11.12
CA ALA A 221 -8.02 -4.82 10.19
C ALA A 221 -7.14 -6.05 9.84
N LEU A 222 -5.85 -5.82 9.57
CA LEU A 222 -4.88 -6.88 9.31
C LEU A 222 -4.76 -7.84 10.50
N MET A 223 -4.62 -7.30 11.71
CA MET A 223 -4.47 -8.13 12.92
C MET A 223 -5.73 -8.94 13.24
N GLN A 224 -6.92 -8.40 12.90
CA GLN A 224 -8.20 -9.09 13.04
C GLN A 224 -8.51 -10.05 11.89
N GLY A 225 -7.67 -10.11 10.84
CA GLY A 225 -7.90 -10.94 9.65
C GLY A 225 -9.13 -10.52 8.84
N LYS A 226 -9.46 -9.21 8.82
CA LYS A 226 -10.56 -8.70 7.98
C LYS A 226 -10.20 -8.81 6.51
N ASP A 227 -11.20 -9.10 5.68
CA ASP A 227 -11.05 -9.27 4.23
C ASP A 227 -10.64 -7.97 3.54
N SER A 228 -11.39 -6.90 3.81
CA SER A 228 -11.12 -5.59 3.24
C SER A 228 -11.62 -4.46 4.14
N LEU A 229 -11.05 -3.28 3.96
CA LEU A 229 -11.43 -2.08 4.71
C LEU A 229 -11.30 -0.83 3.83
N VAL A 230 -12.38 -0.04 3.73
CA VAL A 230 -12.28 1.36 3.32
C VAL A 230 -11.83 2.16 4.53
N ALA A 231 -10.61 2.70 4.48
CA ALA A 231 -9.98 3.41 5.60
C ALA A 231 -9.97 4.93 5.39
N GLY A 232 -10.12 5.66 6.48
CA GLY A 232 -10.16 7.11 6.54
C GLY A 232 -11.33 7.61 7.36
N SER A 233 -11.77 8.83 7.09
CA SER A 233 -12.92 9.47 7.74
C SER A 233 -14.24 8.72 7.45
N LEU A 234 -15.27 9.02 8.23
CA LEU A 234 -16.60 8.49 7.97
C LEU A 234 -17.10 8.84 6.56
N MET A 235 -16.78 10.05 6.07
CA MET A 235 -17.13 10.49 4.71
C MET A 235 -16.47 9.60 3.65
N THR A 236 -15.17 9.30 3.80
CA THR A 236 -14.42 8.38 2.93
C THR A 236 -15.06 6.98 2.92
N GLN A 237 -15.44 6.47 4.08
CA GLN A 237 -16.09 5.16 4.20
C GLN A 237 -17.46 5.13 3.51
N ILE A 238 -18.25 6.19 3.66
CA ILE A 238 -19.55 6.33 2.97
C ILE A 238 -19.33 6.39 1.46
N GLN A 239 -18.39 7.22 0.99
CA GLN A 239 -18.07 7.36 -0.44
C GLN A 239 -17.67 6.02 -1.05
N GLY A 240 -16.73 5.29 -0.43
CA GLY A 240 -16.30 3.99 -0.93
C GLY A 240 -17.42 2.94 -0.96
N ASN A 241 -18.36 2.97 0.00
CA ASN A 241 -19.48 2.04 -0.01
C ASN A 241 -20.56 2.43 -1.04
N VAL A 242 -20.81 3.72 -1.24
CA VAL A 242 -21.75 4.23 -2.25
C VAL A 242 -21.24 3.92 -3.65
N SER A 243 -19.95 4.07 -3.91
CA SER A 243 -19.35 3.76 -5.22
C SER A 243 -19.55 2.31 -5.66
N LYS A 244 -19.70 1.37 -4.73
CA LYS A 244 -19.96 -0.04 -5.06
C LYS A 244 -21.34 -0.31 -5.68
N VAL A 245 -22.29 0.61 -5.52
CA VAL A 245 -23.69 0.42 -5.96
C VAL A 245 -24.12 1.39 -7.05
N LEU A 246 -23.32 2.43 -7.33
CA LEU A 246 -23.59 3.36 -8.42
C LEU A 246 -23.17 2.77 -9.78
N PRO A 247 -23.87 3.12 -10.88
CA PRO A 247 -23.42 2.78 -12.21
C PRO A 247 -22.03 3.36 -12.52
N ASP A 248 -21.20 2.62 -13.28
CA ASP A 248 -19.83 3.03 -13.61
C ASP A 248 -19.75 4.40 -14.30
N THR A 249 -20.72 4.72 -15.16
CA THR A 249 -20.79 6.01 -15.85
C THR A 249 -21.00 7.19 -14.87
N VAL A 250 -21.79 6.97 -13.82
CA VAL A 250 -22.01 7.98 -12.76
C VAL A 250 -20.76 8.11 -11.90
N ASN A 251 -20.16 7.00 -11.51
CA ASN A 251 -18.90 6.99 -10.76
C ASN A 251 -17.78 7.69 -11.54
N ALA A 252 -17.65 7.42 -12.85
CA ALA A 252 -16.67 8.07 -13.71
C ALA A 252 -16.85 9.60 -13.74
N GLU A 253 -18.08 10.07 -13.85
CA GLU A 253 -18.34 11.51 -13.87
C GLU A 253 -18.07 12.18 -12.52
N LEU A 254 -18.44 11.53 -11.41
CA LEU A 254 -18.13 12.03 -10.07
C LEU A 254 -16.61 12.06 -9.83
N HIS A 255 -15.90 11.02 -10.24
CA HIS A 255 -14.45 10.95 -10.14
C HIS A 255 -13.77 12.03 -11.00
N ARG A 256 -14.24 12.19 -12.25
CA ARG A 256 -13.79 13.25 -13.17
C ARG A 256 -13.78 14.62 -12.51
N GLN A 257 -14.88 15.00 -11.85
CA GLN A 257 -15.02 16.31 -11.19
C GLN A 257 -13.99 16.53 -10.06
N LEU A 258 -13.45 15.47 -9.49
CA LEU A 258 -12.45 15.52 -8.42
C LEU A 258 -11.01 15.58 -8.95
N THR A 259 -10.76 14.94 -10.09
CA THR A 259 -9.40 14.65 -10.60
C THR A 259 -9.05 15.43 -11.87
N GLU A 260 -10.00 16.19 -12.46
CA GLU A 260 -9.73 17.00 -13.65
C GLU A 260 -8.67 18.06 -13.35
N PRO A 261 -7.56 18.13 -14.14
CA PRO A 261 -6.54 19.17 -13.99
C PRO A 261 -7.12 20.57 -14.02
N GLY A 262 -6.65 21.46 -13.13
CA GLY A 262 -7.15 22.83 -13.00
C GLY A 262 -8.51 22.96 -12.30
N SER A 263 -9.07 21.89 -11.73
CA SER A 263 -10.38 21.93 -11.07
C SER A 263 -10.37 22.45 -9.62
N ALA A 264 -9.20 22.76 -9.06
CA ALA A 264 -9.04 23.27 -7.69
C ALA A 264 -9.53 24.72 -7.50
N SER A 265 -9.84 25.46 -8.57
CA SER A 265 -10.28 26.86 -8.57
C SER A 265 -11.79 27.01 -8.37
#